data_e87a05550a53c13a261ad9f2eb0d8fdd
#
_entry.id   e87a05550a53c13a261ad9f2eb0d8fdd
#
_cell.length_a   1.000
_cell.length_b   1.000
_cell.length_c   1.000
_cell.angle_alpha   90.00
_cell.angle_beta   90.00
_cell.angle_gamma   90.00
#
_symmetry.space_group_name_H-M   'P 1'
#
loop_
_entity.id
_entity.type
_entity.pdbx_description
1 polymer ?
#
loop_
_entity_poly.entity_id
_entity_poly.type
_entity_poly.pdbx_seq_one_letter_code
_entity_poly.pdbx_strand_id
1 'polypeptide(L)'
;MRRALAVQLAVAVVAVPAGAQTVRSEAAGLRFSVPSVWTRVPAPSDMRAAQFRVPHTGSDAEDGELVLFYFGKGQGGSPEQNVERWTSQFTRSDGKPAKDAAVVTIRTVNGLKQTSVDVAGTYKPMAMGGSGGIDKPGWRLLAAVVEGPGGPWFWRLTGPENTVGAAKPQLDALLASLEAHQ
;
A
#
# COMPACT_ATOMS: atom_id res chain seq x y z
N MET A 1 6.58 -36.52 -60.46
CA MET A 1 6.94 -36.36 -59.03
C MET A 1 6.55 -34.98 -58.55
N ARG A 2 5.41 -34.86 -57.83
CA ARG A 2 4.94 -33.59 -57.28
C ARG A 2 5.22 -33.59 -55.76
N ARG A 3 6.13 -32.68 -55.29
CA ARG A 3 6.42 -32.49 -53.86
C ARG A 3 5.36 -31.59 -53.29
N ALA A 4 4.59 -32.06 -52.31
CA ALA A 4 3.68 -31.25 -51.52
C ALA A 4 4.49 -30.52 -50.43
N LEU A 5 4.42 -29.18 -50.41
CA LEU A 5 4.93 -28.36 -49.28
C LEU A 5 3.86 -28.36 -48.18
N ALA A 6 4.19 -28.91 -47.02
CA ALA A 6 3.37 -28.76 -45.82
C ALA A 6 3.73 -27.43 -45.14
N VAL A 7 2.79 -26.52 -45.11
CA VAL A 7 2.88 -25.26 -44.34
C VAL A 7 2.50 -25.57 -42.92
N GLN A 8 3.45 -25.56 -41.98
CA GLN A 8 3.16 -25.61 -40.55
C GLN A 8 2.77 -24.23 -40.06
N LEU A 9 1.50 -24.07 -39.62
CA LEU A 9 1.02 -22.87 -38.98
C LEU A 9 1.43 -22.92 -37.50
N ALA A 10 2.42 -22.11 -37.11
CA ALA A 10 2.79 -21.95 -35.71
C ALA A 10 1.77 -21.04 -35.02
N VAL A 11 0.94 -21.61 -34.15
CA VAL A 11 0.05 -20.85 -33.28
C VAL A 11 0.88 -20.30 -32.12
N ALA A 12 1.17 -19.01 -32.15
CA ALA A 12 1.79 -18.31 -31.02
C ALA A 12 0.72 -18.17 -29.90
N VAL A 13 0.88 -18.93 -28.83
CA VAL A 13 0.11 -18.76 -27.61
C VAL A 13 0.64 -17.50 -26.94
N VAL A 14 -0.07 -16.39 -27.03
CA VAL A 14 0.20 -15.19 -26.25
C VAL A 14 -0.24 -15.49 -24.80
N ALA A 15 0.74 -15.71 -23.92
CA ALA A 15 0.49 -15.81 -22.49
C ALA A 15 -0.01 -14.43 -22.00
N VAL A 16 -1.32 -14.32 -21.73
CA VAL A 16 -1.91 -13.20 -21.01
C VAL A 16 -1.33 -13.27 -19.58
N PRO A 17 -0.68 -12.23 -19.05
CA PRO A 17 -0.24 -12.24 -17.66
C PRO A 17 -1.48 -12.47 -16.79
N ALA A 18 -1.43 -13.50 -15.94
CA ALA A 18 -2.47 -13.77 -14.96
C ALA A 18 -2.59 -12.53 -14.07
N GLY A 19 -3.61 -11.70 -14.29
CA GLY A 19 -3.91 -10.58 -13.42
C GLY A 19 -4.00 -11.11 -12.01
N ALA A 20 -3.28 -10.50 -11.05
CA ALA A 20 -3.30 -10.94 -9.67
C ALA A 20 -4.77 -11.05 -9.21
N GLN A 21 -5.17 -12.25 -8.77
CA GLN A 21 -6.53 -12.48 -8.29
C GLN A 21 -6.81 -11.53 -7.13
N THR A 22 -7.99 -10.92 -7.12
CA THR A 22 -8.40 -9.99 -6.08
C THR A 22 -9.68 -10.48 -5.39
N VAL A 23 -9.85 -10.08 -4.13
CA VAL A 23 -11.05 -10.33 -3.32
C VAL A 23 -11.68 -9.00 -2.97
N ARG A 24 -12.99 -8.87 -3.19
CA ARG A 24 -13.76 -7.70 -2.73
C ARG A 24 -13.76 -7.67 -1.21
N SER A 25 -13.52 -6.50 -0.65
CA SER A 25 -13.49 -6.24 0.79
C SER A 25 -14.21 -4.94 1.09
N GLU A 26 -14.66 -4.80 2.34
CA GLU A 26 -15.35 -3.61 2.82
C GLU A 26 -14.88 -3.28 4.23
N ALA A 27 -14.67 -1.99 4.52
CA ALA A 27 -14.39 -1.48 5.86
C ALA A 27 -14.63 0.03 5.92
N ALA A 28 -15.20 0.51 7.02
CA ALA A 28 -15.42 1.93 7.31
C ALA A 28 -16.12 2.71 6.17
N GLY A 29 -17.11 2.12 5.51
CA GLY A 29 -17.83 2.74 4.39
C GLY A 29 -17.06 2.80 3.07
N LEU A 30 -15.92 2.10 2.96
CA LEU A 30 -15.21 1.88 1.70
C LEU A 30 -15.37 0.45 1.21
N ARG A 31 -15.59 0.29 -0.10
CA ARG A 31 -15.41 -0.97 -0.85
C ARG A 31 -14.12 -0.89 -1.64
N PHE A 32 -13.40 -2.01 -1.69
CA PHE A 32 -12.11 -2.07 -2.38
C PHE A 32 -11.75 -3.52 -2.77
N SER A 33 -10.84 -3.66 -3.71
CA SER A 33 -10.31 -4.95 -4.15
C SER A 33 -8.91 -5.16 -3.57
N VAL A 34 -8.71 -6.30 -2.87
CA VAL A 34 -7.45 -6.67 -2.23
C VAL A 34 -6.84 -7.83 -3.00
N PRO A 35 -5.52 -7.88 -3.25
CA PRO A 35 -4.87 -9.07 -3.77
C PRO A 35 -5.17 -10.29 -2.91
N SER A 36 -5.54 -11.41 -3.52
CA SER A 36 -5.92 -12.64 -2.79
C SER A 36 -4.77 -13.24 -1.98
N VAL A 37 -3.53 -12.87 -2.31
CA VAL A 37 -2.32 -13.30 -1.58
C VAL A 37 -2.11 -12.50 -0.28
N TRP A 38 -2.79 -11.37 -0.09
CA TRP A 38 -2.72 -10.60 1.16
C TRP A 38 -3.74 -11.16 2.17
N THR A 39 -3.25 -11.55 3.32
CA THR A 39 -4.09 -12.20 4.34
C THR A 39 -4.68 -11.15 5.28
N ARG A 40 -6.01 -11.07 5.36
CA ARG A 40 -6.67 -10.24 6.37
C ARG A 40 -6.41 -10.82 7.76
N VAL A 41 -6.01 -9.97 8.70
CA VAL A 41 -5.74 -10.33 10.09
C VAL A 41 -6.63 -9.53 11.03
N PRO A 42 -6.91 -10.03 12.26
CA PRO A 42 -7.64 -9.27 13.25
C PRO A 42 -6.96 -7.93 13.55
N ALA A 43 -7.73 -6.86 13.58
CA ALA A 43 -7.23 -5.55 13.96
C ALA A 43 -7.14 -5.44 15.50
N PRO A 44 -6.00 -4.97 16.05
CA PRO A 44 -5.81 -4.94 17.51
C PRO A 44 -6.52 -3.76 18.20
N SER A 45 -7.17 -2.88 17.45
CA SER A 45 -7.91 -1.72 17.97
C SER A 45 -8.99 -1.27 17.01
N ASP A 46 -10.03 -0.59 17.52
CA ASP A 46 -11.16 -0.06 16.74
C ASP A 46 -10.74 1.04 15.73
N MET A 47 -9.59 1.68 15.95
CA MET A 47 -9.04 2.67 15.01
C MET A 47 -8.52 2.03 13.71
N ARG A 48 -8.22 0.72 13.73
CA ARG A 48 -7.80 -0.06 12.56
C ARG A 48 -9.02 -0.72 11.92
N ALA A 49 -9.63 -0.06 10.95
CA ALA A 49 -10.81 -0.57 10.27
C ALA A 49 -10.54 -1.85 9.45
N ALA A 50 -9.32 -2.02 8.95
CA ALA A 50 -8.85 -3.26 8.32
C ALA A 50 -7.33 -3.39 8.45
N GLN A 51 -6.84 -4.64 8.48
CA GLN A 51 -5.42 -4.94 8.51
C GLN A 51 -5.13 -6.18 7.66
N PHE A 52 -4.04 -6.12 6.90
CA PHE A 52 -3.59 -7.22 6.04
C PHE A 52 -2.10 -7.45 6.21
N ARG A 53 -1.73 -8.71 6.24
CA ARG A 53 -0.36 -9.15 6.11
C ARG A 53 -0.03 -9.27 4.62
N VAL A 54 1.04 -8.62 4.19
CA VAL A 54 1.58 -8.65 2.84
C VAL A 54 2.80 -9.58 2.84
N PRO A 55 2.76 -10.72 2.15
CA PRO A 55 3.86 -11.68 2.19
C PRO A 55 5.18 -11.03 1.76
N HIS A 56 6.25 -11.34 2.48
CA HIS A 56 7.59 -10.90 2.12
C HIS A 56 8.04 -11.43 0.76
N THR A 57 8.96 -10.73 0.13
CA THR A 57 9.52 -11.11 -1.17
C THR A 57 11.04 -11.06 -1.16
N GLY A 58 11.66 -11.86 -2.02
CA GLY A 58 13.10 -11.92 -2.13
C GLY A 58 13.76 -12.44 -0.85
N SER A 59 14.78 -11.72 -0.37
CA SER A 59 15.55 -12.05 0.83
C SER A 59 15.02 -11.39 2.11
N ASP A 60 13.90 -10.68 2.04
CA ASP A 60 13.32 -10.04 3.22
C ASP A 60 12.84 -11.11 4.22
N ALA A 61 13.11 -10.88 5.51
CA ALA A 61 12.75 -11.82 6.59
C ALA A 61 11.39 -11.53 7.23
N GLU A 62 10.85 -10.33 7.02
CA GLU A 62 9.60 -9.88 7.61
C GLU A 62 8.56 -9.58 6.52
N ASP A 63 7.29 -9.88 6.82
CA ASP A 63 6.16 -9.50 5.98
C ASP A 63 5.89 -8.00 6.06
N GLY A 64 5.26 -7.45 5.04
CA GLY A 64 4.69 -6.11 5.09
C GLY A 64 3.34 -6.10 5.81
N GLU A 65 2.99 -4.94 6.38
CA GLU A 65 1.69 -4.70 7.01
C GLU A 65 0.95 -3.58 6.30
N LEU A 66 -0.24 -3.89 5.76
CA LEU A 66 -1.17 -2.87 5.26
C LEU A 66 -2.26 -2.65 6.30
N VAL A 67 -2.45 -1.40 6.71
CA VAL A 67 -3.50 -0.98 7.64
C VAL A 67 -4.36 0.10 7.03
N LEU A 68 -5.67 -0.03 7.17
CA LEU A 68 -6.65 1.04 6.99
C LEU A 68 -7.03 1.58 8.37
N PHE A 69 -6.67 2.83 8.64
CA PHE A 69 -7.18 3.55 9.82
C PHE A 69 -8.38 4.40 9.45
N TYR A 70 -9.33 4.47 10.38
CA TYR A 70 -10.49 5.34 10.29
C TYR A 70 -10.84 5.87 11.69
N PHE A 71 -10.91 7.18 11.81
CA PHE A 71 -11.13 7.87 13.10
C PHE A 71 -12.52 8.52 13.19
N GLY A 72 -13.37 8.29 12.18
CA GLY A 72 -14.65 8.97 12.04
C GLY A 72 -14.63 10.08 11.00
N LYS A 73 -15.80 10.49 10.55
CA LYS A 73 -15.98 11.54 9.53
C LYS A 73 -15.30 12.84 9.95
N GLY A 74 -14.40 13.35 9.09
CA GLY A 74 -13.67 14.60 9.31
C GLY A 74 -12.59 14.52 10.38
N GLN A 75 -12.27 13.33 10.92
CA GLN A 75 -11.26 13.14 11.96
C GLN A 75 -9.93 12.60 11.38
N GLY A 76 -8.84 12.71 12.17
CA GLY A 76 -7.54 12.14 11.82
C GLY A 76 -6.52 13.13 11.23
N GLY A 77 -6.88 14.41 11.10
CA GLY A 77 -6.00 15.49 10.62
C GLY A 77 -5.94 15.63 9.10
N SER A 78 -5.25 16.67 8.63
CA SER A 78 -5.12 16.95 7.20
C SER A 78 -4.15 15.98 6.50
N PRO A 79 -4.25 15.85 5.17
CA PRO A 79 -3.28 15.06 4.38
C PRO A 79 -1.83 15.49 4.64
N GLU A 80 -1.55 16.80 4.68
CA GLU A 80 -0.23 17.37 4.87
C GLU A 80 0.34 17.00 6.25
N GLN A 81 -0.46 17.12 7.31
CA GLN A 81 -0.08 16.74 8.68
C GLN A 81 0.26 15.24 8.77
N ASN A 82 -0.51 14.41 8.06
CA ASN A 82 -0.26 12.96 8.04
C ASN A 82 1.02 12.61 7.26
N VAL A 83 1.23 13.23 6.09
CA VAL A 83 2.46 13.06 5.30
C VAL A 83 3.69 13.47 6.13
N GLU A 84 3.64 14.63 6.79
CA GLU A 84 4.75 15.08 7.66
C GLU A 84 5.00 14.09 8.81
N ARG A 85 3.95 13.67 9.52
CA ARG A 85 4.05 12.70 10.61
C ARG A 85 4.64 11.37 10.15
N TRP A 86 4.25 10.88 8.97
CA TRP A 86 4.73 9.60 8.45
C TRP A 86 6.17 9.68 7.97
N THR A 87 6.55 10.74 7.26
CA THR A 87 7.91 10.93 6.77
C THR A 87 8.90 11.22 7.88
N SER A 88 8.48 11.86 8.99
CA SER A 88 9.31 12.08 10.17
C SER A 88 9.72 10.80 10.91
N GLN A 89 9.05 9.69 10.66
CA GLN A 89 9.41 8.37 11.20
C GLN A 89 10.57 7.71 10.44
N PHE A 90 11.09 8.34 9.39
CA PHE A 90 12.16 7.79 8.57
C PHE A 90 13.38 8.70 8.54
N THR A 91 14.56 8.08 8.61
CA THR A 91 15.83 8.74 8.34
C THR A 91 16.53 8.06 7.18
N ARG A 92 17.22 8.84 6.36
CA ARG A 92 18.04 8.34 5.26
C ARG A 92 19.30 7.64 5.78
N SER A 93 19.96 6.89 4.93
CA SER A 93 21.23 6.22 5.26
C SER A 93 22.35 7.21 5.65
N ASP A 94 22.27 8.47 5.17
CA ASP A 94 23.18 9.55 5.52
C ASP A 94 22.79 10.26 6.84
N GLY A 95 21.79 9.76 7.56
CA GLY A 95 21.29 10.30 8.83
C GLY A 95 20.37 11.52 8.70
N LYS A 96 20.13 12.01 7.48
CA LYS A 96 19.25 13.16 7.26
C LYS A 96 17.76 12.75 7.30
N PRO A 97 16.84 13.71 7.56
CA PRO A 97 15.41 13.46 7.47
C PRO A 97 15.00 12.89 6.10
N ALA A 98 14.20 11.84 6.08
CA ALA A 98 13.78 11.24 4.84
C ALA A 98 12.68 12.04 4.12
N LYS A 99 12.06 13.01 4.78
CA LYS A 99 11.00 13.85 4.18
C LYS A 99 11.44 14.55 2.88
N ASP A 100 12.71 14.93 2.77
CA ASP A 100 13.25 15.64 1.60
C ASP A 100 13.43 14.71 0.39
N ALA A 101 13.40 13.40 0.60
CA ALA A 101 13.45 12.37 -0.45
C ALA A 101 12.10 11.68 -0.66
N ALA A 102 11.09 12.02 0.12
CA ALA A 102 9.76 11.45 -0.01
C ALA A 102 9.07 11.94 -1.29
N VAL A 103 8.40 11.02 -1.99
CA VAL A 103 7.61 11.34 -3.17
C VAL A 103 6.16 11.48 -2.77
N VAL A 104 5.58 12.66 -2.93
CA VAL A 104 4.16 12.93 -2.67
C VAL A 104 3.42 13.08 -4.00
N THR A 105 2.29 12.37 -4.14
CA THR A 105 1.45 12.42 -5.32
C THR A 105 0.01 12.69 -4.94
N ILE A 106 -0.67 13.58 -5.66
CA ILE A 106 -2.09 13.87 -5.47
C ILE A 106 -2.83 13.48 -6.74
N ARG A 107 -3.91 12.70 -6.58
CA ARG A 107 -4.79 12.30 -7.68
C ARG A 107 -6.24 12.22 -7.21
N THR A 108 -7.19 12.21 -8.14
CA THR A 108 -8.61 11.93 -7.85
C THR A 108 -9.02 10.68 -8.62
N VAL A 109 -9.57 9.70 -7.92
CA VAL A 109 -10.04 8.43 -8.49
C VAL A 109 -11.42 8.14 -7.92
N ASN A 110 -12.40 7.86 -8.79
CA ASN A 110 -13.79 7.58 -8.42
C ASN A 110 -14.40 8.68 -7.51
N GLY A 111 -14.03 9.96 -7.75
CA GLY A 111 -14.48 11.08 -6.94
C GLY A 111 -13.79 11.24 -5.58
N LEU A 112 -12.85 10.35 -5.24
CA LEU A 112 -12.06 10.40 -4.01
C LEU A 112 -10.70 11.03 -4.27
N LYS A 113 -10.38 12.12 -3.56
CA LYS A 113 -9.06 12.76 -3.63
C LYS A 113 -8.08 11.93 -2.80
N GLN A 114 -6.95 11.56 -3.38
CA GLN A 114 -5.92 10.73 -2.76
C GLN A 114 -4.61 11.48 -2.71
N THR A 115 -4.10 11.73 -1.49
CA THR A 115 -2.75 12.24 -1.26
C THR A 115 -1.88 11.10 -0.79
N SER A 116 -0.99 10.61 -1.65
CA SER A 116 -0.12 9.46 -1.39
C SER A 116 1.30 9.90 -1.11
N VAL A 117 2.01 9.17 -0.26
CA VAL A 117 3.43 9.36 0.03
C VAL A 117 4.18 8.04 -0.06
N ASP A 118 5.40 8.12 -0.59
CA ASP A 118 6.35 7.03 -0.73
C ASP A 118 7.68 7.47 -0.11
N VAL A 119 8.13 6.77 0.92
CA VAL A 119 9.37 7.09 1.64
C VAL A 119 10.08 5.81 2.09
N ALA A 120 11.41 5.77 1.92
CA ALA A 120 12.26 4.67 2.33
C ALA A 120 13.41 5.15 3.21
N GLY A 121 13.97 4.24 4.02
CA GLY A 121 15.10 4.53 4.90
C GLY A 121 15.11 3.66 6.16
N THR A 122 15.68 4.19 7.23
CA THR A 122 15.58 3.59 8.56
C THR A 122 14.29 4.04 9.21
N TYR A 123 13.37 3.10 9.39
CA TYR A 123 12.09 3.34 10.05
C TYR A 123 12.26 3.33 11.57
N LYS A 124 11.73 4.36 12.23
CA LYS A 124 11.68 4.51 13.69
C LYS A 124 10.23 4.36 14.17
N PRO A 125 9.82 3.16 14.61
CA PRO A 125 8.48 2.97 15.12
C PRO A 125 8.21 3.88 16.31
N MET A 126 7.09 4.60 16.29
CA MET A 126 6.63 5.33 17.48
C MET A 126 6.04 4.33 18.47
N ALA A 127 6.68 4.15 19.63
CA ALA A 127 6.12 3.34 20.69
C ALA A 127 5.00 4.09 21.39
N MET A 128 3.86 3.45 21.56
CA MET A 128 2.88 3.89 22.55
C MET A 128 3.47 3.66 23.95
N GLY A 129 3.85 4.75 24.63
CA GLY A 129 4.38 4.67 26.01
C GLY A 129 5.82 5.13 26.23
N GLY A 130 6.46 5.80 25.25
CA GLY A 130 7.67 6.62 25.50
C GLY A 130 9.04 5.95 25.34
N SER A 131 9.16 4.64 25.19
CA SER A 131 10.39 4.00 24.70
C SER A 131 10.24 3.69 23.22
N GLY A 132 11.04 4.34 22.36
CA GLY A 132 11.03 4.11 20.91
C GLY A 132 11.22 2.61 20.60
N GLY A 133 10.55 2.12 19.55
CA GLY A 133 10.80 0.79 19.04
C GLY A 133 12.22 0.66 18.47
N ILE A 134 12.66 -0.57 18.19
CA ILE A 134 13.95 -0.83 17.55
C ILE A 134 13.92 -0.24 16.13
N ASP A 135 14.96 0.54 15.80
CA ASP A 135 15.16 1.10 14.47
C ASP A 135 15.23 -0.03 13.44
N LYS A 136 14.52 0.14 12.33
CA LYS A 136 14.43 -0.84 11.23
C LYS A 136 15.05 -0.26 9.96
N PRO A 137 16.34 -0.50 9.68
CA PRO A 137 16.96 -0.06 8.44
C PRO A 137 16.40 -0.83 7.23
N GLY A 138 16.42 -0.19 6.04
CA GLY A 138 15.93 -0.81 4.80
C GLY A 138 14.41 -1.02 4.78
N TRP A 139 13.68 -0.13 5.43
CA TRP A 139 12.21 -0.15 5.44
C TRP A 139 11.64 0.92 4.50
N ARG A 140 10.40 0.71 4.09
CA ARG A 140 9.64 1.60 3.22
C ARG A 140 8.23 1.76 3.72
N LEU A 141 7.67 2.93 3.51
CA LEU A 141 6.26 3.25 3.72
C LEU A 141 5.66 3.73 2.41
N LEU A 142 4.55 3.12 2.03
CA LEU A 142 3.59 3.65 1.06
C LEU A 142 2.32 3.97 1.83
N ALA A 143 1.91 5.23 1.84
CA ALA A 143 0.69 5.61 2.54
C ALA A 143 -0.17 6.55 1.70
N ALA A 144 -1.46 6.60 2.00
CA ALA A 144 -2.39 7.50 1.34
C ALA A 144 -3.45 8.01 2.32
N VAL A 145 -3.72 9.31 2.26
CA VAL A 145 -4.95 9.89 2.79
C VAL A 145 -5.96 9.95 1.67
N VAL A 146 -7.12 9.35 1.88
CA VAL A 146 -8.24 9.34 0.92
C VAL A 146 -9.36 10.20 1.47
N GLU A 147 -9.67 11.28 0.77
CA GLU A 147 -10.72 12.25 1.13
C GLU A 147 -11.97 12.00 0.29
N GLY A 148 -13.14 12.10 0.91
CA GLY A 148 -14.43 11.94 0.25
C GLY A 148 -15.59 11.88 1.23
N PRO A 149 -16.82 11.64 0.76
CA PRO A 149 -17.99 11.52 1.62
C PRO A 149 -17.80 10.39 2.64
N GLY A 150 -17.87 10.72 3.95
CA GLY A 150 -17.64 9.77 5.03
C GLY A 150 -16.18 9.66 5.52
N GLY A 151 -15.18 10.13 4.73
CA GLY A 151 -13.76 10.09 5.12
C GLY A 151 -13.33 11.20 6.08
N PRO A 152 -12.01 11.39 6.27
CA PRO A 152 -10.91 10.75 5.55
C PRO A 152 -10.58 9.34 6.02
N TRP A 153 -9.93 8.57 5.13
CA TRP A 153 -9.39 7.24 5.39
C TRP A 153 -7.88 7.23 5.19
N PHE A 154 -7.16 6.49 6.04
CA PHE A 154 -5.70 6.52 6.07
C PHE A 154 -5.14 5.13 5.82
N TRP A 155 -4.58 4.92 4.64
CA TRP A 155 -3.93 3.68 4.23
C TRP A 155 -2.44 3.74 4.51
N ARG A 156 -1.88 2.69 5.12
CA ARG A 156 -0.44 2.58 5.37
C ARG A 156 0.04 1.16 5.09
N LEU A 157 0.92 1.01 4.12
CA LEU A 157 1.70 -0.19 3.89
C LEU A 157 3.13 0.07 4.37
N THR A 158 3.59 -0.68 5.37
CA THR A 158 4.91 -0.52 5.98
C THR A 158 5.59 -1.89 6.06
N GLY A 159 6.87 -1.96 5.79
CA GLY A 159 7.65 -3.19 5.83
C GLY A 159 9.03 -3.05 5.22
N PRO A 160 9.75 -4.17 5.04
CA PRO A 160 11.02 -4.19 4.31
C PRO A 160 10.90 -3.59 2.91
N GLU A 161 11.92 -2.88 2.47
CA GLU A 161 11.87 -2.07 1.24
C GLU A 161 11.57 -2.88 -0.01
N ASN A 162 12.14 -4.09 -0.15
CA ASN A 162 11.88 -4.93 -1.33
C ASN A 162 10.43 -5.43 -1.32
N THR A 163 9.92 -5.89 -0.18
CA THR A 163 8.54 -6.37 -0.01
C THR A 163 7.53 -5.26 -0.33
N VAL A 164 7.71 -4.07 0.25
CA VAL A 164 6.83 -2.93 0.01
C VAL A 164 6.96 -2.42 -1.43
N GLY A 165 8.19 -2.43 -1.97
CA GLY A 165 8.44 -2.07 -3.37
C GLY A 165 7.72 -2.98 -4.36
N ALA A 166 7.80 -4.30 -4.16
CA ALA A 166 7.11 -5.29 -4.98
C ALA A 166 5.57 -5.21 -4.86
N ALA A 167 5.07 -4.82 -3.68
CA ALA A 167 3.64 -4.65 -3.42
C ALA A 167 3.06 -3.33 -3.94
N LYS A 168 3.91 -2.37 -4.35
CA LYS A 168 3.44 -1.04 -4.79
C LYS A 168 2.41 -1.08 -5.92
N PRO A 169 2.58 -1.82 -7.03
CA PRO A 169 1.57 -1.90 -8.09
C PRO A 169 0.22 -2.43 -7.59
N GLN A 170 0.25 -3.37 -6.64
CA GLN A 170 -0.95 -3.96 -6.03
C GLN A 170 -1.66 -2.96 -5.11
N LEU A 171 -0.92 -2.17 -4.33
CA LEU A 171 -1.49 -1.09 -3.53
C LEU A 171 -2.07 0.01 -4.42
N ASP A 172 -1.40 0.39 -5.50
CA ASP A 172 -1.91 1.38 -6.47
C ASP A 172 -3.22 0.90 -7.11
N ALA A 173 -3.34 -0.39 -7.43
CA ALA A 173 -4.57 -1.00 -7.94
C ALA A 173 -5.68 -1.04 -6.88
N LEU A 174 -5.36 -1.35 -5.62
CA LEU A 174 -6.31 -1.28 -4.50
C LEU A 174 -6.85 0.14 -4.35
N LEU A 175 -5.97 1.14 -4.29
CA LEU A 175 -6.36 2.56 -4.17
C LEU A 175 -7.18 3.05 -5.38
N ALA A 176 -6.94 2.50 -6.56
CA ALA A 176 -7.72 2.78 -7.77
C ALA A 176 -9.12 2.13 -7.73
N SER A 177 -9.31 1.07 -6.94
CA SER A 177 -10.58 0.34 -6.80
C SER A 177 -11.50 0.91 -5.71
N LEU A 178 -11.07 1.95 -4.97
CA LEU A 178 -11.84 2.50 -3.85
C LEU A 178 -13.16 3.11 -4.33
N GLU A 179 -14.23 2.72 -3.65
CA GLU A 179 -15.58 3.25 -3.79
C GLU A 179 -16.12 3.59 -2.40
N ALA A 180 -16.48 4.86 -2.17
CA ALA A 180 -17.20 5.23 -0.95
C ALA A 180 -18.68 4.94 -1.14
N HIS A 181 -19.30 4.29 -0.15
CA HIS A 181 -20.74 4.11 -0.12
C HIS A 181 -21.31 4.63 1.21
N GLN A 182 -22.47 5.23 1.11
CA GLN A 182 -23.23 5.72 2.26
C GLN A 182 -24.08 4.61 2.85
#